data_70992e40c5e96ef7accc1bc26c036e6e
#
_entry.id   70992e40c5e96ef7accc1bc26c036e6e
#
_cell.length_a   1.000
_cell.length_b   1.000
_cell.length_c   1.000
_cell.angle_alpha   90.00
_cell.angle_beta   90.00
_cell.angle_gamma   90.00
#
_symmetry.space_group_name_H-M   'P 1'
#
loop_
_entity.id
_entity.type
_entity.pdbx_description
1 polymer ?
#
loop_
_entity_poly.entity_id
_entity_poly.type
_entity_poly.pdbx_seq_one_letter_code
_entity_poly.pdbx_strand_id
1 'polypeptide(L)'
;MGMTQLDRKLQAKALLASRREGDHLVLSDAVLARALDGSRPLTAGERAALQASPLTLRRLRQLADASRAPARPAAWNGSRGLLRAADSGAGLDLLRTDDGMWRLHFVDAGGALAVILQLDPEAAGAAALLAQRPALQVRDGRGALVLEAILDADGECEGPWPFADMPAAHFQQHGARFEVIPRPTPMT
;
A
#
# COMPACT_ATOMS: atom_id res chain seq x y z
N MET A 1 4.14 -2.64 -18.92
CA MET A 1 5.51 -2.40 -19.41
C MET A 1 6.17 -1.42 -18.42
N GLY A 2 7.09 -1.92 -17.60
CA GLY A 2 7.78 -1.09 -16.61
C GLY A 2 8.85 -0.20 -17.28
N MET A 3 8.89 1.05 -16.87
CA MET A 3 9.93 1.99 -17.27
C MET A 3 11.31 1.49 -16.80
N THR A 4 12.25 1.34 -17.72
CA THR A 4 13.60 0.88 -17.40
C THR A 4 14.39 1.97 -16.66
N GLN A 5 15.46 1.57 -15.97
CA GLN A 5 16.37 2.52 -15.28
C GLN A 5 17.00 3.53 -16.28
N LEU A 6 17.17 3.09 -17.52
CA LEU A 6 17.66 3.93 -18.62
C LEU A 6 16.64 5.02 -19.01
N ASP A 7 15.35 4.66 -19.07
CA ASP A 7 14.26 5.62 -19.38
C ASP A 7 14.15 6.70 -18.31
N ARG A 8 14.33 6.32 -17.02
CA ARG A 8 14.36 7.30 -15.91
C ARG A 8 15.55 8.24 -16.00
N LYS A 9 16.73 7.73 -16.37
CA LYS A 9 17.93 8.55 -16.56
C LYS A 9 17.79 9.49 -17.77
N LEU A 10 17.19 9.02 -18.87
CA LEU A 10 16.93 9.84 -20.06
C LEU A 10 15.87 10.90 -19.79
N GLN A 11 14.80 10.60 -19.08
CA GLN A 11 13.82 11.58 -18.63
C GLN A 11 14.43 12.61 -17.67
N ALA A 12 15.23 12.19 -16.71
CA ALA A 12 15.93 13.10 -15.82
C ALA A 12 16.90 14.03 -16.60
N LYS A 13 17.60 13.48 -17.59
CA LYS A 13 18.52 14.26 -18.44
C LYS A 13 17.76 15.22 -19.35
N ALA A 14 16.64 14.81 -19.94
CA ALA A 14 15.78 15.68 -20.75
C ALA A 14 15.16 16.82 -19.91
N LEU A 15 14.75 16.53 -18.67
CA LEU A 15 14.24 17.53 -17.73
C LEU A 15 15.33 18.52 -17.26
N LEU A 16 16.59 18.07 -17.16
CA LEU A 16 17.73 18.94 -16.87
C LEU A 16 18.11 19.80 -18.08
N ALA A 17 17.99 19.26 -19.30
CA ALA A 17 18.25 19.98 -20.55
C ALA A 17 17.16 21.02 -20.90
N SER A 18 15.93 20.85 -20.40
CA SER A 18 14.83 21.80 -20.55
C SER A 18 14.90 22.99 -19.55
N ARG A 19 15.99 23.12 -18.81
CA ARG A 19 16.20 24.23 -17.88
C ARG A 19 16.23 25.55 -18.67
N ARG A 20 15.17 26.35 -18.50
CA ARG A 20 15.14 27.69 -19.06
C ARG A 20 16.20 28.52 -18.36
N GLU A 21 16.97 29.31 -19.13
CA GLU A 21 17.86 30.34 -18.58
C GLU A 21 17.03 31.21 -17.61
N GLY A 22 17.49 31.31 -16.34
CA GLY A 22 16.78 32.06 -15.30
C GLY A 22 15.83 31.23 -14.42
N ASP A 23 15.65 29.92 -14.68
CA ASP A 23 14.87 29.07 -13.77
C ASP A 23 15.65 28.81 -12.47
N HIS A 24 15.17 29.37 -11.40
CA HIS A 24 15.73 29.25 -10.06
C HIS A 24 14.62 29.00 -9.02
N LEU A 25 15.00 28.55 -7.86
CA LEU A 25 14.05 28.36 -6.75
C LEU A 25 13.59 29.76 -6.27
N VAL A 26 12.35 30.11 -6.58
CA VAL A 26 11.80 31.46 -6.29
C VAL A 26 11.18 31.52 -4.89
N LEU A 27 10.64 30.38 -4.40
CA LEU A 27 10.03 30.30 -3.08
C LEU A 27 10.87 29.39 -2.18
N SER A 28 11.05 29.81 -0.92
CA SER A 28 11.77 29.02 0.08
C SER A 28 10.95 27.80 0.52
N ASP A 29 11.64 26.77 0.97
CA ASP A 29 11.01 25.55 1.55
C ASP A 29 10.05 25.88 2.69
N ALA A 30 10.37 26.88 3.51
CA ALA A 30 9.50 27.29 4.62
C ALA A 30 8.15 27.87 4.16
N VAL A 31 8.15 28.58 3.03
CA VAL A 31 6.90 29.12 2.42
C VAL A 31 6.10 27.98 1.80
N LEU A 32 6.77 27.07 1.08
CA LEU A 32 6.15 25.92 0.47
C LEU A 32 5.56 24.94 1.51
N ALA A 33 6.29 24.69 2.60
CA ALA A 33 5.83 23.82 3.67
C ALA A 33 4.57 24.36 4.38
N ARG A 34 4.55 25.68 4.68
CA ARG A 34 3.37 26.31 5.30
C ARG A 34 2.17 26.35 4.36
N ALA A 35 2.38 26.38 3.06
CA ALA A 35 1.29 26.26 2.08
C ALA A 35 0.73 24.83 2.02
N LEU A 36 1.58 23.81 2.20
CA LEU A 36 1.18 22.41 2.20
C LEU A 36 0.45 21.99 3.46
N ASP A 37 0.85 22.47 4.64
CA ASP A 37 0.20 22.16 5.92
C ASP A 37 -1.04 23.04 6.19
N GLY A 38 -1.34 24.00 5.29
CA GLY A 38 -2.48 24.89 5.39
C GLY A 38 -2.32 26.04 6.41
N SER A 39 -1.18 26.13 7.10
CA SER A 39 -0.94 27.19 8.10
C SER A 39 -0.83 28.59 7.48
N ARG A 40 -0.46 28.67 6.19
CA ARG A 40 -0.40 29.92 5.42
C ARG A 40 -0.68 29.68 3.95
N PRO A 41 -1.81 30.17 3.39
CA PRO A 41 -2.05 30.08 1.95
C PRO A 41 -1.06 30.96 1.17
N LEU A 42 -0.70 30.51 -0.04
CA LEU A 42 0.13 31.28 -0.94
C LEU A 42 -0.58 32.56 -1.39
N THR A 43 0.10 33.68 -1.37
CA THR A 43 -0.34 34.94 -1.96
C THR A 43 -0.51 34.82 -3.48
N ALA A 44 -1.17 35.79 -4.14
CA ALA A 44 -1.32 35.81 -5.59
C ALA A 44 0.04 35.85 -6.31
N GLY A 45 0.99 36.66 -5.80
CA GLY A 45 2.35 36.74 -6.34
C GLY A 45 3.14 35.44 -6.17
N GLU A 46 3.04 34.78 -5.02
CA GLU A 46 3.70 33.50 -4.76
C GLU A 46 3.13 32.38 -5.65
N ARG A 47 1.83 32.39 -5.93
CA ARG A 47 1.20 31.46 -6.88
C ARG A 47 1.70 31.67 -8.30
N ALA A 48 1.79 32.93 -8.73
CA ALA A 48 2.36 33.27 -10.03
C ALA A 48 3.83 32.84 -10.15
N ALA A 49 4.63 33.08 -9.11
CA ALA A 49 6.02 32.65 -9.06
C ALA A 49 6.17 31.11 -9.08
N LEU A 50 5.29 30.39 -8.38
CA LEU A 50 5.26 28.93 -8.41
C LEU A 50 4.94 28.38 -9.81
N GLN A 51 3.99 29.01 -10.52
CA GLN A 51 3.63 28.63 -11.89
C GLN A 51 4.73 28.97 -12.90
N ALA A 52 5.49 30.03 -12.68
CA ALA A 52 6.55 30.48 -13.56
C ALA A 52 7.87 29.68 -13.41
N SER A 53 8.08 28.99 -12.28
CA SER A 53 9.29 28.22 -11.99
C SER A 53 9.05 26.73 -11.91
N PRO A 54 9.39 25.93 -12.93
CA PRO A 54 9.35 24.47 -12.89
C PRO A 54 10.17 23.88 -11.74
N LEU A 55 11.26 24.51 -11.33
CA LEU A 55 12.10 24.08 -10.23
C LEU A 55 11.36 24.21 -8.88
N THR A 56 10.69 25.35 -8.66
CA THR A 56 9.90 25.61 -7.47
C THR A 56 8.70 24.64 -7.39
N LEU A 57 8.04 24.37 -8.52
CA LEU A 57 6.94 23.40 -8.59
C LEU A 57 7.42 21.97 -8.27
N ARG A 58 8.59 21.57 -8.78
CA ARG A 58 9.22 20.29 -8.44
C ARG A 58 9.51 20.21 -6.94
N ARG A 59 10.05 21.27 -6.36
CA ARG A 59 10.35 21.32 -4.93
C ARG A 59 9.10 21.22 -4.07
N LEU A 60 8.01 21.88 -4.46
CA LEU A 60 6.71 21.75 -3.80
C LEU A 60 6.22 20.29 -3.82
N ARG A 61 6.32 19.61 -4.96
CA ARG A 61 5.94 18.18 -5.05
C ARG A 61 6.79 17.30 -4.15
N GLN A 62 8.11 17.49 -4.12
CA GLN A 62 9.01 16.76 -3.23
C GLN A 62 8.66 16.98 -1.75
N LEU A 63 8.34 18.21 -1.35
CA LEU A 63 7.91 18.51 0.01
C LEU A 63 6.54 17.91 0.31
N ALA A 64 5.61 17.91 -0.65
CA ALA A 64 4.31 17.25 -0.51
C ALA A 64 4.45 15.74 -0.35
N ASP A 65 5.33 15.11 -1.13
CA ASP A 65 5.60 13.67 -1.01
C ASP A 65 6.30 13.34 0.32
N ALA A 66 7.25 14.17 0.74
CA ALA A 66 7.90 14.04 2.05
C ALA A 66 6.93 14.27 3.23
N SER A 67 5.94 15.16 3.09
CA SER A 67 4.93 15.39 4.12
C SER A 67 3.83 14.32 4.13
N ARG A 68 3.63 13.63 3.01
CA ARG A 68 2.77 12.44 2.92
C ARG A 68 3.50 11.16 3.33
N ALA A 69 4.85 11.17 3.31
CA ALA A 69 5.62 10.09 3.93
C ALA A 69 5.18 10.00 5.40
N PRO A 70 4.68 8.85 5.85
CA PRO A 70 4.03 8.74 7.14
C PRO A 70 4.97 9.23 8.23
N ALA A 71 4.55 10.29 8.93
CA ALA A 71 5.10 10.61 10.24
C ALA A 71 4.94 9.35 11.08
N ARG A 72 6.06 8.69 11.46
CA ARG A 72 6.12 7.39 12.14
C ARG A 72 5.04 6.45 11.61
N PRO A 73 5.33 5.31 11.03
CA PRO A 73 4.29 4.43 10.54
C PRO A 73 3.23 4.34 11.63
N ALA A 74 2.05 4.92 11.37
CA ALA A 74 0.91 4.68 12.22
C ALA A 74 0.86 3.17 12.33
N ALA A 75 0.82 2.63 13.56
CA ALA A 75 0.85 1.20 13.77
C ALA A 75 -0.21 0.62 12.83
N TRP A 76 0.21 -0.26 11.92
CA TRP A 76 -0.72 -0.86 10.98
C TRP A 76 -1.84 -1.55 11.78
N ASN A 77 -3.08 -1.17 11.52
CA ASN A 77 -4.25 -1.61 12.28
C ASN A 77 -5.12 -2.60 11.50
N GLY A 78 -4.71 -2.96 10.29
CA GLY A 78 -5.40 -3.91 9.43
C GLY A 78 -5.59 -3.41 8.01
N SER A 79 -5.85 -4.36 7.11
CA SER A 79 -6.13 -4.15 5.69
C SER A 79 -7.42 -4.87 5.33
N ARG A 80 -8.18 -4.34 4.37
CA ARG A 80 -9.43 -4.92 3.90
C ARG A 80 -9.36 -5.20 2.41
N GLY A 81 -10.08 -6.23 1.96
CA GLY A 81 -10.20 -6.55 0.56
C GLY A 81 -11.61 -7.03 0.21
N LEU A 82 -11.93 -6.93 -1.07
CA LEU A 82 -13.20 -7.35 -1.66
C LEU A 82 -12.95 -8.41 -2.74
N LEU A 83 -13.81 -9.43 -2.78
CA LEU A 83 -13.92 -10.34 -3.92
C LEU A 83 -14.44 -9.53 -5.12
N ARG A 84 -13.68 -9.45 -6.19
CA ARG A 84 -14.11 -8.79 -7.43
C ARG A 84 -14.83 -9.77 -8.32
N ALA A 85 -15.76 -9.30 -9.16
CA ALA A 85 -16.53 -10.13 -10.08
C ALA A 85 -15.66 -10.94 -11.06
N ALA A 86 -14.45 -10.47 -11.35
CA ALA A 86 -13.47 -11.19 -12.17
C ALA A 86 -12.87 -12.42 -11.47
N ASP A 87 -12.93 -12.47 -10.14
CA ASP A 87 -12.39 -13.58 -9.34
C ASP A 87 -13.43 -14.70 -9.10
N SER A 88 -14.64 -14.54 -9.65
CA SER A 88 -15.76 -15.48 -9.49
C SER A 88 -15.79 -16.61 -10.53
N GLY A 89 -14.73 -16.78 -11.32
CA GLY A 89 -14.54 -17.94 -12.21
C GLY A 89 -14.30 -19.24 -11.46
N ALA A 90 -14.15 -20.34 -12.16
CA ALA A 90 -14.14 -21.72 -11.65
C ALA A 90 -13.06 -22.06 -10.59
N GLY A 91 -12.21 -21.13 -10.21
CA GLY A 91 -11.25 -21.26 -9.12
C GLY A 91 -10.89 -19.88 -8.58
N LEU A 92 -11.03 -19.66 -7.29
CA LEU A 92 -10.49 -18.48 -6.61
C LEU A 92 -9.10 -18.84 -6.10
N ASP A 93 -8.08 -18.38 -6.80
CA ASP A 93 -6.68 -18.68 -6.47
C ASP A 93 -6.03 -17.55 -5.65
N LEU A 94 -6.54 -16.32 -5.77
CA LEU A 94 -5.93 -15.14 -5.18
C LEU A 94 -6.95 -14.05 -4.84
N LEU A 95 -6.85 -13.50 -3.63
CA LEU A 95 -7.48 -12.23 -3.23
C LEU A 95 -6.41 -11.20 -2.86
N ARG A 96 -6.74 -9.91 -3.03
CA ARG A 96 -5.86 -8.82 -2.64
C ARG A 96 -6.60 -7.83 -1.75
N THR A 97 -5.88 -7.23 -0.81
CA THR A 97 -6.42 -6.10 -0.04
C THR A 97 -6.46 -4.84 -0.91
N ASP A 98 -7.37 -3.92 -0.60
CA ASP A 98 -7.61 -2.69 -1.37
C ASP A 98 -6.41 -1.73 -1.32
N ASP A 99 -5.62 -1.79 -0.24
CA ASP A 99 -4.37 -1.05 -0.07
C ASP A 99 -3.17 -1.73 -0.78
N GLY A 100 -3.39 -2.93 -1.36
CA GLY A 100 -2.37 -3.70 -2.06
C GLY A 100 -1.31 -4.33 -1.15
N MET A 101 -1.47 -4.20 0.18
CA MET A 101 -0.48 -4.68 1.15
C MET A 101 -0.42 -6.20 1.23
N TRP A 102 -1.55 -6.89 1.09
CA TRP A 102 -1.65 -8.33 1.30
C TRP A 102 -2.25 -9.05 0.11
N ARG A 103 -1.74 -10.27 -0.12
CA ARG A 103 -2.26 -11.25 -1.06
C ARG A 103 -2.64 -12.51 -0.29
N LEU A 104 -3.84 -13.01 -0.50
CA LEU A 104 -4.34 -14.24 0.09
C LEU A 104 -4.47 -15.28 -1.02
N HIS A 105 -3.61 -16.28 -1.00
CA HIS A 105 -3.57 -17.37 -1.97
C HIS A 105 -4.31 -18.59 -1.43
N PHE A 106 -4.94 -19.33 -2.34
CA PHE A 106 -5.59 -20.63 -2.06
C PHE A 106 -4.91 -21.67 -2.92
N VAL A 107 -4.28 -22.66 -2.28
CA VAL A 107 -3.43 -23.63 -2.96
C VAL A 107 -3.87 -25.03 -2.59
N ASP A 108 -4.00 -25.92 -3.58
CA ASP A 108 -4.17 -27.35 -3.33
C ASP A 108 -2.83 -27.96 -2.91
N ALA A 109 -2.78 -28.42 -1.67
CA ALA A 109 -1.62 -29.05 -1.07
C ALA A 109 -1.83 -30.59 -1.00
N GLY A 110 -2.03 -31.21 -2.16
CA GLY A 110 -2.15 -32.69 -2.24
C GLY A 110 -3.49 -33.23 -1.80
N GLY A 111 -4.58 -32.53 -2.12
CA GLY A 111 -5.96 -32.90 -1.80
C GLY A 111 -6.52 -32.22 -0.55
N ALA A 112 -5.72 -31.42 0.13
CA ALA A 112 -6.15 -30.50 1.16
C ALA A 112 -5.90 -29.05 0.70
N LEU A 113 -6.86 -28.18 0.92
CA LEU A 113 -6.71 -26.76 0.56
C LEU A 113 -5.96 -26.01 1.65
N ALA A 114 -4.92 -25.28 1.26
CA ALA A 114 -4.14 -24.39 2.11
C ALA A 114 -4.41 -22.93 1.77
N VAL A 115 -4.25 -22.07 2.76
CA VAL A 115 -4.32 -20.63 2.66
C VAL A 115 -2.94 -20.05 2.96
N ILE A 116 -2.44 -19.21 2.08
CA ILE A 116 -1.16 -18.50 2.26
C ILE A 116 -1.44 -17.01 2.20
N LEU A 117 -1.12 -16.30 3.28
CA LEU A 117 -1.15 -14.84 3.31
C LEU A 117 0.26 -14.32 3.04
N GLN A 118 0.42 -13.49 2.03
CA GLN A 118 1.70 -12.91 1.60
C GLN A 118 1.66 -11.39 1.71
N LEU A 119 2.67 -10.82 2.35
CA LEU A 119 2.92 -9.38 2.41
C LEU A 119 3.57 -8.91 1.11
N ASP A 120 3.10 -7.82 0.53
CA ASP A 120 3.80 -7.17 -0.58
C ASP A 120 5.01 -6.40 -0.04
N PRO A 121 6.25 -6.77 -0.42
CA PRO A 121 7.47 -6.15 0.13
C PRO A 121 7.61 -4.66 -0.25
N GLU A 122 6.95 -4.22 -1.33
CA GLU A 122 6.96 -2.82 -1.78
C GLU A 122 5.86 -1.98 -1.11
N ALA A 123 4.98 -2.59 -0.31
CA ALA A 123 3.92 -1.88 0.38
C ALA A 123 4.47 -0.96 1.47
N ALA A 124 3.81 0.18 1.66
CA ALA A 124 4.19 1.14 2.69
C ALA A 124 4.07 0.49 4.09
N GLY A 125 5.18 0.41 4.82
CA GLY A 125 5.24 -0.20 6.15
C GLY A 125 5.60 -1.70 6.16
N ALA A 126 5.77 -2.35 5.01
CA ALA A 126 6.13 -3.77 4.92
C ALA A 126 7.40 -4.11 5.71
N ALA A 127 8.46 -3.29 5.58
CA ALA A 127 9.71 -3.50 6.31
C ALA A 127 9.51 -3.50 7.85
N ALA A 128 8.61 -2.67 8.37
CA ALA A 128 8.30 -2.64 9.80
C ALA A 128 7.54 -3.89 10.24
N LEU A 129 6.62 -4.39 9.43
CA LEU A 129 5.89 -5.64 9.69
C LEU A 129 6.83 -6.86 9.65
N LEU A 130 7.72 -6.93 8.66
CA LEU A 130 8.74 -7.98 8.57
C LEU A 130 9.66 -8.00 9.79
N ALA A 131 10.07 -6.82 10.28
CA ALA A 131 10.90 -6.72 11.47
C ALA A 131 10.16 -7.15 12.75
N GLN A 132 8.86 -6.85 12.86
CA GLN A 132 8.05 -7.14 14.04
C GLN A 132 7.52 -8.58 14.06
N ARG A 133 7.32 -9.20 12.89
CA ARG A 133 6.70 -10.53 12.73
C ARG A 133 5.43 -10.70 13.57
N PRO A 134 4.42 -9.85 13.37
CA PRO A 134 3.22 -9.89 14.18
C PRO A 134 2.45 -11.19 13.98
N ALA A 135 1.72 -11.60 15.01
CA ALA A 135 0.65 -12.58 14.84
C ALA A 135 -0.52 -11.90 14.12
N LEU A 136 -1.03 -12.55 13.09
CA LEU A 136 -2.05 -12.03 12.18
C LEU A 136 -3.30 -12.89 12.23
N GLN A 137 -4.43 -12.27 11.97
CA GLN A 137 -5.70 -12.94 11.70
C GLN A 137 -6.26 -12.48 10.37
N VAL A 138 -6.71 -13.42 9.56
CA VAL A 138 -7.54 -13.15 8.39
C VAL A 138 -8.98 -13.54 8.74
N ARG A 139 -9.92 -12.63 8.53
CA ARG A 139 -11.34 -12.86 8.80
C ARG A 139 -12.17 -12.61 7.55
N ASP A 140 -13.26 -13.35 7.39
CA ASP A 140 -14.21 -13.13 6.30
C ASP A 140 -15.16 -11.95 6.59
N GLY A 141 -16.07 -11.66 5.67
CA GLY A 141 -17.05 -10.58 5.78
C GLY A 141 -18.05 -10.69 6.93
N ARG A 142 -18.13 -11.85 7.58
CA ARG A 142 -18.94 -12.10 8.79
C ARG A 142 -18.10 -12.17 10.06
N GLY A 143 -16.78 -12.04 9.93
CA GLY A 143 -15.85 -12.09 11.05
C GLY A 143 -15.38 -13.51 11.41
N ALA A 144 -15.73 -14.54 10.62
CA ALA A 144 -15.21 -15.88 10.84
C ALA A 144 -13.71 -15.94 10.52
N LEU A 145 -12.98 -16.73 11.31
CA LEU A 145 -11.53 -16.84 11.19
C LEU A 145 -11.17 -17.74 10.00
N VAL A 146 -10.46 -17.16 9.02
CA VAL A 146 -9.94 -17.85 7.84
C VAL A 146 -8.52 -18.39 8.09
N LEU A 147 -7.67 -17.57 8.71
CA LEU A 147 -6.28 -17.91 9.03
C LEU A 147 -5.86 -17.19 10.30
N GLU A 148 -5.10 -17.87 11.15
CA GLU A 148 -4.35 -17.23 12.24
C GLU A 148 -2.94 -17.80 12.26
N ALA A 149 -1.93 -16.94 12.06
CA ALA A 149 -0.54 -17.34 12.05
C ALA A 149 0.39 -16.17 12.37
N ILE A 150 1.68 -16.47 12.58
CA ILE A 150 2.74 -15.47 12.79
C ILE A 150 3.41 -15.23 11.45
N LEU A 151 3.60 -13.95 11.09
CA LEU A 151 4.34 -13.58 9.88
C LEU A 151 5.79 -14.06 9.98
N ASP A 152 6.25 -14.77 8.95
CA ASP A 152 7.64 -15.25 8.90
C ASP A 152 8.61 -14.18 8.36
N ALA A 153 9.88 -14.61 8.14
CA ALA A 153 10.94 -13.71 7.67
C ALA A 153 10.75 -13.31 6.20
N ASP A 154 10.08 -14.15 5.42
CA ASP A 154 9.85 -13.95 3.99
C ASP A 154 8.57 -13.14 3.73
N GLY A 155 7.83 -12.82 4.79
CA GLY A 155 6.60 -12.06 4.70
C GLY A 155 5.38 -12.91 4.39
N GLU A 156 5.43 -14.18 4.76
CA GLU A 156 4.35 -15.13 4.53
C GLU A 156 3.86 -15.75 5.84
N CYS A 157 2.64 -16.22 5.82
CA CYS A 157 2.13 -17.14 6.81
C CYS A 157 1.05 -18.02 6.18
N GLU A 158 0.98 -19.29 6.63
CA GLU A 158 0.12 -20.29 6.03
C GLU A 158 -0.68 -21.07 7.07
N GLY A 159 -1.75 -21.70 6.60
CA GLY A 159 -2.56 -22.62 7.39
C GLY A 159 -3.56 -23.39 6.53
N PRO A 160 -4.22 -24.39 7.08
CA PRO A 160 -5.24 -25.12 6.37
C PRO A 160 -6.49 -24.25 6.13
N TRP A 161 -7.17 -24.45 5.00
CA TRP A 161 -8.48 -23.85 4.77
C TRP A 161 -9.51 -24.42 5.77
N PRO A 162 -10.17 -23.58 6.58
CA PRO A 162 -10.95 -24.07 7.73
C PRO A 162 -12.42 -24.43 7.41
N PHE A 163 -12.89 -24.20 6.18
CA PHE A 163 -14.29 -24.36 5.81
C PHE A 163 -14.50 -25.53 4.87
N ALA A 164 -15.72 -26.07 4.87
CA ALA A 164 -16.10 -27.18 3.99
C ALA A 164 -16.32 -26.72 2.54
N ASP A 165 -16.79 -25.49 2.35
CA ASP A 165 -17.01 -24.91 1.04
C ASP A 165 -15.70 -24.46 0.40
N MET A 166 -15.62 -24.50 -0.93
CA MET A 166 -14.51 -23.93 -1.67
C MET A 166 -14.45 -22.41 -1.47
N PRO A 167 -13.25 -21.78 -1.49
CA PRO A 167 -13.06 -20.36 -1.20
C PRO A 167 -14.00 -19.43 -1.96
N ALA A 168 -14.19 -19.65 -3.27
CA ALA A 168 -15.09 -18.84 -4.08
C ALA A 168 -16.52 -18.87 -3.56
N ALA A 169 -17.05 -20.07 -3.29
CA ALA A 169 -18.41 -20.24 -2.77
C ALA A 169 -18.54 -19.64 -1.37
N HIS A 170 -17.55 -19.88 -0.50
CA HIS A 170 -17.53 -19.34 0.85
C HIS A 170 -17.60 -17.82 0.86
N PHE A 171 -16.69 -17.14 0.15
CA PHE A 171 -16.67 -15.68 0.12
C PHE A 171 -17.91 -15.08 -0.55
N GLN A 172 -18.47 -15.70 -1.58
CA GLN A 172 -19.73 -15.26 -2.20
C GLN A 172 -20.90 -15.33 -1.22
N GLN A 173 -20.98 -16.39 -0.40
CA GLN A 173 -22.06 -16.58 0.58
C GLN A 173 -21.88 -15.72 1.84
N HIS A 174 -20.63 -15.45 2.24
CA HIS A 174 -20.29 -14.81 3.51
C HIS A 174 -19.82 -13.35 3.37
N GLY A 175 -20.24 -12.65 2.30
CA GLY A 175 -20.18 -11.20 2.20
C GLY A 175 -19.07 -10.65 1.32
N ALA A 176 -18.41 -11.49 0.51
CA ALA A 176 -17.43 -11.07 -0.51
C ALA A 176 -16.30 -10.15 0.01
N ARG A 177 -16.04 -10.17 1.31
CA ARG A 177 -15.05 -9.32 1.99
C ARG A 177 -14.13 -10.18 2.83
N PHE A 178 -12.91 -9.68 3.02
CA PHE A 178 -11.99 -10.19 4.03
C PHE A 178 -11.20 -9.03 4.62
N GLU A 179 -10.66 -9.25 5.80
CA GLU A 179 -9.77 -8.32 6.47
C GLU A 179 -8.57 -9.06 7.06
N VAL A 180 -7.43 -8.40 7.03
CA VAL A 180 -6.20 -8.83 7.67
C VAL A 180 -5.94 -7.89 8.83
N ILE A 181 -5.87 -8.40 10.04
CA ILE A 181 -5.70 -7.61 11.26
C ILE A 181 -4.58 -8.20 12.14
N PRO A 182 -3.89 -7.38 12.94
CA PRO A 182 -3.03 -7.91 13.99
C PRO A 182 -3.89 -8.67 15.00
N ARG A 183 -3.39 -9.82 15.46
CA ARG A 183 -4.05 -10.57 16.53
C ARG A 183 -4.09 -9.69 17.79
N PRO A 184 -5.26 -9.51 18.41
CA PRO A 184 -5.33 -8.79 19.66
C PRO A 184 -4.49 -9.52 20.74
N THR A 185 -3.59 -8.80 21.39
CA THR A 185 -2.86 -9.34 22.53
C THR A 185 -3.87 -9.62 23.65
N PRO A 186 -3.92 -10.85 24.20
CA PRO A 186 -4.79 -11.08 25.35
C PRO A 186 -4.39 -10.12 26.46
N MET A 187 -5.33 -9.31 26.93
CA MET A 187 -5.16 -8.53 28.15
C MET A 187 -5.02 -9.50 29.31
N THR A 188 -3.83 -9.55 29.88
CA THR A 188 -3.52 -10.32 31.11
C THR A 188 -4.10 -9.59 32.31
#